data_9f52eab8c79e3714d63c9a32852f8980
#
_entry.id   9f52eab8c79e3714d63c9a32852f8980
#
_cell.length_a   1.000
_cell.length_b   1.000
_cell.length_c   1.000
_cell.angle_alpha   90.00
_cell.angle_beta   90.00
_cell.angle_gamma   90.00
#
_symmetry.space_group_name_H-M   'P 1'
#
loop_
_entity.id
_entity.type
_entity.pdbx_description
1 polymer ?
#
loop_
_entity_poly.entity_id
_entity_poly.type
_entity_poly.pdbx_seq_one_letter_code
_entity_poly.pdbx_strand_id
1 'polypeptide(L)'
;MYSLDTSMFMDWQARYYPLDVFRSLELKIGQLIDAGDCAAVALVKEEIDSVGTPDLQTWVKGHAGLFVPLATDIQLAAASIEARYPDLLDPKSPYQSADAYVIALAQIRNGVVVSQETSAAEKRKPPKDHYIPDVCRELGVPCINLLGLMRRERWVL
;
A
#
# COMPACT_ATOMS: atom_id res chain seq x y z
N MET A 1 3.70 -11.81 5.22
CA MET A 1 4.23 -10.45 4.89
C MET A 1 3.14 -9.63 4.23
N TYR A 2 3.04 -8.37 4.58
CA TYR A 2 2.09 -7.40 4.01
C TYR A 2 2.84 -6.38 3.17
N SER A 3 2.38 -6.13 1.94
CA SER A 3 2.84 -5.04 1.08
C SER A 3 1.88 -3.87 1.24
N LEU A 4 2.38 -2.77 1.79
CA LEU A 4 1.56 -1.62 2.21
C LEU A 4 1.51 -0.57 1.11
N ASP A 5 0.29 -0.18 0.73
CA ASP A 5 0.02 0.88 -0.22
C ASP A 5 -0.09 2.26 0.45
N THR A 6 0.15 3.32 -0.30
CA THR A 6 0.05 4.72 0.16
C THR A 6 -1.32 5.03 0.76
N SER A 7 -2.38 4.54 0.16
CA SER A 7 -3.76 4.79 0.63
C SER A 7 -4.00 4.27 2.04
N MET A 8 -3.34 3.16 2.42
CA MET A 8 -3.43 2.63 3.78
C MET A 8 -2.88 3.61 4.81
N PHE A 9 -1.72 4.21 4.54
CA PHE A 9 -1.11 5.21 5.42
C PHE A 9 -1.95 6.48 5.52
N MET A 10 -2.49 6.94 4.39
CA MET A 10 -3.33 8.14 4.33
C MET A 10 -4.63 7.94 5.12
N ASP A 11 -5.31 6.82 4.94
CA ASP A 11 -6.55 6.54 5.65
C ASP A 11 -6.30 6.26 7.13
N TRP A 12 -5.17 5.64 7.46
CA TRP A 12 -4.81 5.42 8.86
C TRP A 12 -4.64 6.74 9.60
N GLN A 13 -3.64 7.55 9.25
CA GLN A 13 -3.30 8.71 10.07
C GLN A 13 -4.11 9.97 9.75
N ALA A 14 -4.46 10.18 8.47
CA ALA A 14 -5.09 11.43 8.06
C ALA A 14 -6.61 11.43 8.14
N ARG A 15 -7.27 10.26 8.10
CA ARG A 15 -8.73 10.18 7.98
C ARG A 15 -9.44 9.48 9.11
N TYR A 16 -9.06 8.23 9.43
CA TYR A 16 -9.91 7.37 10.26
C TYR A 16 -9.33 6.99 11.61
N TYR A 17 -8.02 6.93 11.74
CA TYR A 17 -7.35 6.42 12.94
C TYR A 17 -6.20 7.33 13.38
N PRO A 18 -6.46 8.61 13.71
CA PRO A 18 -5.41 9.54 14.08
C PRO A 18 -4.66 9.08 15.33
N LEU A 19 -3.36 9.37 15.38
CA LEU A 19 -2.44 8.85 16.39
C LEU A 19 -2.76 9.30 17.82
N ASP A 20 -3.36 10.47 17.98
CA ASP A 20 -3.78 11.00 19.28
C ASP A 20 -4.92 10.21 19.92
N VAL A 21 -5.72 9.51 19.10
CA VAL A 21 -6.84 8.67 19.52
C VAL A 21 -6.49 7.18 19.49
N PHE A 22 -5.81 6.71 18.45
CA PHE A 22 -5.56 5.28 18.19
C PHE A 22 -4.09 4.89 18.34
N ARG A 23 -3.47 5.24 19.46
CA ARG A 23 -2.06 4.92 19.76
C ARG A 23 -1.76 3.42 19.72
N SER A 24 -2.71 2.60 20.14
CA SER A 24 -2.54 1.14 20.11
C SER A 24 -2.38 0.60 18.69
N LEU A 25 -3.02 1.21 17.69
CA LEU A 25 -2.85 0.84 16.29
C LEU A 25 -1.44 1.15 15.78
N GLU A 26 -0.90 2.32 16.12
CA GLU A 26 0.47 2.69 15.80
C GLU A 26 1.48 1.68 16.37
N LEU A 27 1.33 1.31 17.64
CA LEU A 27 2.19 0.32 18.27
C LEU A 27 2.13 -1.04 17.59
N LYS A 28 0.94 -1.48 17.20
CA LYS A 28 0.74 -2.77 16.50
C LYS A 28 1.33 -2.77 15.10
N ILE A 29 1.20 -1.68 14.36
CA ILE A 29 1.85 -1.52 13.05
C ILE A 29 3.37 -1.50 13.23
N GLY A 30 3.89 -0.79 14.23
CA GLY A 30 5.30 -0.79 14.59
C GLY A 30 5.84 -2.20 14.88
N GLN A 31 5.09 -3.02 15.59
CA GLN A 31 5.47 -4.42 15.86
C GLN A 31 5.57 -5.26 14.58
N LEU A 32 4.66 -5.07 13.60
CA LEU A 32 4.78 -5.74 12.29
C LEU A 32 6.01 -5.29 11.52
N ILE A 33 6.37 -4.00 11.61
CA ILE A 33 7.58 -3.47 10.98
C ILE A 33 8.83 -4.10 11.62
N ASP A 34 8.91 -4.09 12.93
CA ASP A 34 10.05 -4.64 13.68
C ASP A 34 10.22 -6.16 13.47
N ALA A 35 9.11 -6.88 13.30
CA ALA A 35 9.11 -8.30 12.97
C ALA A 35 9.49 -8.59 11.50
N GLY A 36 9.52 -7.59 10.63
CA GLY A 36 9.70 -7.78 9.20
C GLY A 36 8.47 -8.34 8.48
N ASP A 37 7.32 -8.30 9.12
CA ASP A 37 6.07 -8.86 8.60
C ASP A 37 5.32 -7.91 7.66
N CYS A 38 5.77 -6.67 7.52
CA CYS A 38 5.27 -5.73 6.53
C CYS A 38 6.40 -4.92 5.89
N ALA A 39 6.17 -4.49 4.67
CA ALA A 39 7.07 -3.64 3.92
C ALA A 39 6.29 -2.74 2.96
N ALA A 40 6.88 -1.64 2.55
CA ALA A 40 6.39 -0.80 1.47
C ALA A 40 7.52 -0.57 0.45
N VAL A 41 7.19 -0.43 -0.81
CA VAL A 41 8.20 -0.07 -1.82
C VAL A 41 8.64 1.39 -1.66
N ALA A 42 9.83 1.72 -2.08
CA ALA A 42 10.39 3.07 -1.99
C ALA A 42 9.48 4.14 -2.61
N LEU A 43 8.76 3.82 -3.69
CA LEU A 43 7.80 4.73 -4.34
C LEU A 43 6.64 5.14 -3.43
N VAL A 44 6.21 4.29 -2.51
CA VAL A 44 5.20 4.66 -1.50
C VAL A 44 5.72 5.78 -0.60
N LYS A 45 7.00 5.72 -0.24
CA LYS A 45 7.62 6.83 0.52
C LYS A 45 7.62 8.13 -0.28
N GLU A 46 7.97 8.08 -1.56
CA GLU A 46 7.97 9.25 -2.44
C GLU A 46 6.56 9.86 -2.56
N GLU A 47 5.54 9.03 -2.69
CA GLU A 47 4.14 9.51 -2.70
C GLU A 47 3.76 10.16 -1.37
N ILE A 48 4.11 9.57 -0.23
CA ILE A 48 3.86 10.14 1.09
C ILE A 48 4.60 11.48 1.25
N ASP A 49 5.84 11.57 0.79
CA ASP A 49 6.61 12.83 0.82
C ASP A 49 5.94 13.92 -0.05
N SER A 50 5.22 13.54 -1.10
CA SER A 50 4.53 14.47 -2.01
C SER A 50 3.16 14.91 -1.51
N VAL A 51 2.35 14.00 -0.94
CA VAL A 51 0.94 14.24 -0.63
C VAL A 51 0.54 13.94 0.82
N GLY A 52 1.44 13.38 1.61
CA GLY A 52 1.18 13.03 3.00
C GLY A 52 1.09 14.25 3.92
N THR A 53 0.43 14.08 5.07
CA THR A 53 0.43 15.09 6.12
C THR A 53 1.82 15.23 6.74
N PRO A 54 2.16 16.39 7.36
CA PRO A 54 3.43 16.55 8.06
C PRO A 54 3.69 15.49 9.14
N ASP A 55 2.67 15.08 9.87
CA ASP A 55 2.78 14.05 10.89
C ASP A 55 3.12 12.68 10.29
N LEU A 56 2.46 12.30 9.19
CA LEU A 56 2.76 11.06 8.46
C LEU A 56 4.18 11.10 7.89
N GLN A 57 4.60 12.20 7.29
CA GLN A 57 5.96 12.37 6.77
C GLN A 57 7.02 12.24 7.88
N THR A 58 6.74 12.78 9.06
CA THR A 58 7.62 12.65 10.23
C THR A 58 7.67 11.20 10.72
N TRP A 59 6.52 10.54 10.79
CA TRP A 59 6.45 9.13 11.18
C TRP A 59 7.25 8.24 10.22
N VAL A 60 7.10 8.44 8.91
CA VAL A 60 7.82 7.70 7.86
C VAL A 60 9.34 7.85 8.00
N LYS A 61 9.84 9.04 8.32
CA LYS A 61 11.28 9.28 8.58
C LYS A 61 11.81 8.44 9.74
N GLY A 62 10.99 8.21 10.76
CA GLY A 62 11.33 7.37 11.91
C GLY A 62 11.30 5.86 11.61
N HIS A 63 10.73 5.46 10.47
CA HIS A 63 10.54 4.05 10.10
C HIS A 63 11.15 3.71 8.73
N ALA A 64 12.36 4.23 8.47
CA ALA A 64 13.05 4.04 7.19
C ALA A 64 13.22 2.57 6.80
N GLY A 65 13.38 1.66 7.76
CA GLY A 65 13.49 0.22 7.52
C GLY A 65 12.24 -0.46 6.95
N LEU A 66 11.09 0.22 6.98
CA LEU A 66 9.86 -0.25 6.34
C LEU A 66 9.97 -0.27 4.82
N PHE A 67 10.74 0.68 4.25
CA PHE A 67 10.77 0.92 2.81
C PHE A 67 11.87 0.10 2.13
N VAL A 68 11.46 -0.76 1.19
CA VAL A 68 12.37 -1.58 0.42
C VAL A 68 12.74 -0.91 -0.90
N PRO A 69 14.01 -0.97 -1.33
CA PRO A 69 14.43 -0.41 -2.61
C PRO A 69 13.80 -1.19 -3.76
N LEU A 70 13.72 -0.54 -4.93
CA LEU A 70 13.22 -1.14 -6.16
C LEU A 70 14.29 -2.09 -6.76
N ALA A 71 14.41 -3.28 -6.20
CA ALA A 71 15.29 -4.32 -6.73
C ALA A 71 14.84 -4.77 -8.14
N THR A 72 15.75 -5.37 -8.90
CA THR A 72 15.50 -5.73 -10.30
C THR A 72 14.29 -6.65 -10.49
N ASP A 73 14.10 -7.63 -9.61
CA ASP A 73 12.95 -8.53 -9.64
C ASP A 73 11.63 -7.80 -9.43
N ILE A 74 11.58 -6.84 -8.52
CA ILE A 74 10.40 -5.99 -8.28
C ILE A 74 10.13 -5.12 -9.51
N GLN A 75 11.16 -4.51 -10.10
CA GLN A 75 11.02 -3.68 -11.29
C GLN A 75 10.48 -4.48 -12.48
N LEU A 76 11.01 -5.68 -12.73
CA LEU A 76 10.57 -6.54 -13.82
C LEU A 76 9.11 -7.00 -13.63
N ALA A 77 8.74 -7.40 -12.42
CA ALA A 77 7.37 -7.78 -12.11
C ALA A 77 6.40 -6.60 -12.25
N ALA A 78 6.78 -5.42 -11.75
CA ALA A 78 5.97 -4.21 -11.90
C ALA A 78 5.79 -3.80 -13.36
N ALA A 79 6.86 -3.86 -14.17
CA ALA A 79 6.78 -3.56 -15.60
C ALA A 79 5.82 -4.52 -16.33
N SER A 80 5.82 -5.80 -15.98
CA SER A 80 4.89 -6.78 -16.52
C SER A 80 3.43 -6.46 -16.14
N ILE A 81 3.19 -6.04 -14.90
CA ILE A 81 1.88 -5.62 -14.42
C ILE A 81 1.42 -4.36 -15.16
N GLU A 82 2.26 -3.34 -15.29
CA GLU A 82 1.93 -2.10 -16.00
C GLU A 82 1.64 -2.33 -17.49
N ALA A 83 2.37 -3.23 -18.14
CA ALA A 83 2.12 -3.60 -19.53
C ALA A 83 0.77 -4.29 -19.72
N ARG A 84 0.35 -5.13 -18.77
CA ARG A 84 -0.94 -5.82 -18.80
C ARG A 84 -2.11 -4.93 -18.37
N TYR A 85 -1.87 -4.03 -17.45
CA TYR A 85 -2.89 -3.13 -16.86
C TYR A 85 -2.45 -1.66 -16.97
N PRO A 86 -2.37 -1.10 -18.20
CA PRO A 86 -1.87 0.26 -18.40
C PRO A 86 -2.73 1.34 -17.73
N ASP A 87 -3.98 1.05 -17.44
CA ASP A 87 -4.89 1.94 -16.71
C ASP A 87 -4.65 2.01 -15.19
N LEU A 88 -3.73 1.22 -14.63
CA LEU A 88 -3.18 1.50 -13.31
C LEU A 88 -2.40 2.82 -13.26
N LEU A 89 -1.81 3.23 -14.38
CA LEU A 89 -1.03 4.44 -14.47
C LEU A 89 -1.95 5.65 -14.66
N ASP A 90 -1.70 6.72 -13.91
CA ASP A 90 -2.30 8.02 -14.15
C ASP A 90 -1.34 8.86 -14.99
N PRO A 91 -1.63 9.11 -16.29
CA PRO A 91 -0.75 9.87 -17.16
C PRO A 91 -0.63 11.34 -16.74
N LYS A 92 -1.51 11.82 -15.87
CA LYS A 92 -1.49 13.20 -15.33
C LYS A 92 -0.73 13.31 -14.01
N SER A 93 -0.32 12.19 -13.42
CA SER A 93 0.43 12.21 -12.17
C SER A 93 1.82 12.82 -12.38
N PRO A 94 2.28 13.74 -11.51
CA PRO A 94 3.62 14.31 -11.58
C PRO A 94 4.71 13.37 -11.07
N TYR A 95 4.36 12.20 -10.52
CA TYR A 95 5.29 11.21 -9.98
C TYR A 95 4.93 9.81 -10.48
N GLN A 96 5.89 8.89 -10.37
CA GLN A 96 5.68 7.50 -10.74
C GLN A 96 4.71 6.84 -9.76
N SER A 97 3.67 6.16 -10.28
CA SER A 97 2.72 5.41 -9.46
C SER A 97 3.40 4.23 -8.76
N ALA A 98 3.08 4.03 -7.49
CA ALA A 98 3.53 2.88 -6.71
C ALA A 98 2.68 1.62 -6.93
N ASP A 99 1.50 1.70 -7.51
CA ASP A 99 0.47 0.65 -7.53
C ASP A 99 0.99 -0.70 -8.03
N ALA A 100 1.61 -0.72 -9.21
CA ALA A 100 2.15 -1.96 -9.77
C ALA A 100 3.30 -2.53 -8.93
N TYR A 101 4.10 -1.68 -8.31
CA TYR A 101 5.23 -2.09 -7.46
C TYR A 101 4.77 -2.65 -6.11
N VAL A 102 3.69 -2.11 -5.54
CA VAL A 102 3.04 -2.66 -4.34
C VAL A 102 2.55 -4.08 -4.59
N ILE A 103 1.90 -4.31 -5.74
CA ILE A 103 1.44 -5.64 -6.15
C ILE A 103 2.63 -6.57 -6.43
N ALA A 104 3.64 -6.09 -7.17
CA ALA A 104 4.84 -6.86 -7.48
C ALA A 104 5.58 -7.33 -6.22
N LEU A 105 5.73 -6.47 -5.22
CA LEU A 105 6.34 -6.82 -3.94
C LEU A 105 5.58 -7.98 -3.27
N ALA A 106 4.26 -7.91 -3.24
CA ALA A 106 3.43 -8.97 -2.68
C ALA A 106 3.57 -10.29 -3.47
N GLN A 107 3.61 -10.23 -4.81
CA GLN A 107 3.83 -11.42 -5.64
C GLN A 107 5.17 -12.10 -5.33
N ILE A 108 6.25 -11.32 -5.35
CA ILE A 108 7.62 -11.84 -5.16
C ILE A 108 7.78 -12.45 -3.77
N ARG A 109 7.22 -11.83 -2.75
CA ARG A 109 7.32 -12.28 -1.37
C ARG A 109 6.16 -13.21 -0.93
N ASN A 110 5.32 -13.61 -1.85
CA ASN A 110 4.14 -14.44 -1.58
C ASN A 110 3.29 -13.87 -0.43
N GLY A 111 3.07 -12.57 -0.48
CA GLY A 111 2.44 -11.78 0.58
C GLY A 111 1.03 -11.32 0.23
N VAL A 112 0.54 -10.38 1.02
CA VAL A 112 -0.80 -9.80 0.94
C VAL A 112 -0.67 -8.30 0.71
N VAL A 113 -1.38 -7.75 -0.26
CA VAL A 113 -1.48 -6.29 -0.46
C VAL A 113 -2.44 -5.71 0.58
N VAL A 114 -2.05 -4.60 1.20
CA VAL A 114 -2.93 -3.80 2.06
C VAL A 114 -3.15 -2.45 1.40
N SER A 115 -4.36 -2.24 0.88
CA SER A 115 -4.76 -1.01 0.20
C SER A 115 -6.17 -0.59 0.62
N GLN A 116 -6.42 0.71 0.68
CA GLN A 116 -7.75 1.28 0.93
C GLN A 116 -8.50 1.59 -0.36
N GLU A 117 -7.92 1.28 -1.51
CA GLU A 117 -8.64 1.37 -2.78
C GLU A 117 -9.79 0.36 -2.84
N THR A 118 -10.86 0.74 -3.52
CA THR A 118 -11.97 -0.14 -3.86
C THR A 118 -11.87 -0.56 -5.32
N SER A 119 -12.46 -1.72 -5.65
CA SER A 119 -12.50 -2.21 -7.03
C SER A 119 -13.34 -1.30 -7.93
N ALA A 120 -13.16 -1.42 -9.24
CA ALA A 120 -13.96 -0.69 -10.22
C ALA A 120 -15.46 -1.01 -10.07
N ALA A 121 -15.79 -2.26 -9.76
CA ALA A 121 -17.17 -2.71 -9.57
C ALA A 121 -17.88 -2.04 -8.37
N GLU A 122 -17.13 -1.59 -7.37
CA GLU A 122 -17.66 -0.90 -6.19
C GLU A 122 -17.89 0.60 -6.41
N LYS A 123 -17.46 1.14 -7.55
CA LYS A 123 -17.57 2.55 -7.90
C LYS A 123 -18.76 2.80 -8.83
N ARG A 124 -19.46 3.92 -8.65
CA ARG A 124 -20.65 4.23 -9.44
C ARG A 124 -20.33 4.51 -10.93
N LYS A 125 -19.25 5.24 -11.20
CA LYS A 125 -18.79 5.59 -12.55
C LYS A 125 -17.25 5.61 -12.55
N PRO A 126 -16.60 4.44 -12.55
CA PRO A 126 -15.15 4.41 -12.50
C PRO A 126 -14.57 4.96 -13.81
N PRO A 127 -13.56 5.87 -13.74
CA PRO A 127 -12.86 6.39 -14.92
C PRO A 127 -11.91 5.36 -15.56
N LYS A 128 -11.64 4.26 -14.86
CA LYS A 128 -10.79 3.15 -15.32
C LYS A 128 -11.33 1.79 -14.84
N ASP A 129 -10.89 0.72 -15.46
CA ASP A 129 -11.38 -0.63 -15.18
C ASP A 129 -10.57 -1.36 -14.12
N HIS A 130 -9.33 -0.94 -13.87
CA HIS A 130 -8.40 -1.59 -12.96
C HIS A 130 -7.87 -0.64 -11.88
N TYR A 131 -8.13 -1.02 -10.64
CA TYR A 131 -7.55 -0.49 -9.41
C TYR A 131 -6.74 -1.62 -8.76
N ILE A 132 -5.99 -1.34 -7.70
CA ILE A 132 -5.18 -2.37 -7.01
C ILE A 132 -5.99 -3.64 -6.70
N PRO A 133 -7.20 -3.58 -6.11
CA PRO A 133 -7.97 -4.79 -5.82
C PRO A 133 -8.37 -5.59 -7.08
N ASP A 134 -8.65 -4.92 -8.20
CA ASP A 134 -9.02 -5.58 -9.45
C ASP A 134 -7.84 -6.38 -10.00
N VAL A 135 -6.67 -5.77 -10.08
CA VAL A 135 -5.45 -6.41 -10.56
C VAL A 135 -5.03 -7.56 -9.64
N CYS A 136 -5.08 -7.35 -8.32
CA CYS A 136 -4.78 -8.40 -7.36
C CYS A 136 -5.68 -9.62 -7.54
N ARG A 137 -6.99 -9.40 -7.74
CA ARG A 137 -7.95 -10.49 -8.00
C ARG A 137 -7.59 -11.27 -9.26
N GLU A 138 -7.27 -10.59 -10.35
CA GLU A 138 -6.93 -11.25 -11.63
C GLU A 138 -5.58 -11.98 -11.55
N LEU A 139 -4.63 -11.48 -10.78
CA LEU A 139 -3.32 -12.10 -10.59
C LEU A 139 -3.28 -13.15 -9.47
N GLY A 140 -4.38 -13.34 -8.73
CA GLY A 140 -4.41 -14.25 -7.59
C GLY A 140 -3.59 -13.78 -6.38
N VAL A 141 -3.36 -12.47 -6.25
CA VAL A 141 -2.67 -11.86 -5.11
C VAL A 141 -3.71 -11.47 -4.07
N PRO A 142 -3.61 -11.94 -2.80
CA PRO A 142 -4.53 -11.51 -1.77
C PRO A 142 -4.43 -10.00 -1.54
N CYS A 143 -5.59 -9.33 -1.46
CA CYS A 143 -5.70 -7.89 -1.21
C CYS A 143 -6.73 -7.64 -0.13
N ILE A 144 -6.36 -6.90 0.89
CA ILE A 144 -7.21 -6.53 2.03
C ILE A 144 -7.07 -5.03 2.31
N ASN A 145 -8.03 -4.49 3.03
CA ASN A 145 -7.92 -3.13 3.57
C ASN A 145 -7.34 -3.14 5.00
N LEU A 146 -7.16 -1.96 5.59
CA LEU A 146 -6.61 -1.82 6.94
C LEU A 146 -7.45 -2.56 7.99
N LEU A 147 -8.79 -2.51 7.90
CA LEU A 147 -9.66 -3.28 8.78
C LEU A 147 -9.48 -4.79 8.58
N GLY A 148 -9.28 -5.24 7.36
CA GLY A 148 -8.94 -6.61 7.02
C GLY A 148 -7.62 -7.06 7.65
N LEU A 149 -6.61 -6.18 7.65
CA LEU A 149 -5.33 -6.40 8.34
C LEU A 149 -5.55 -6.57 9.85
N MET A 150 -6.27 -5.65 10.48
CA MET A 150 -6.58 -5.73 11.92
C MET A 150 -7.27 -7.04 12.29
N ARG A 151 -8.25 -7.47 11.49
CA ARG A 151 -8.95 -8.74 11.70
C ARG A 151 -8.05 -9.95 11.52
N ARG A 152 -7.20 -9.93 10.52
CA ARG A 152 -6.25 -11.01 10.23
C ARG A 152 -5.22 -11.17 11.35
N GLU A 153 -4.74 -10.07 11.89
CA GLU A 153 -3.84 -10.02 13.03
C GLU A 153 -4.56 -10.16 14.39
N ARG A 154 -5.90 -10.26 14.39
CA ARG A 154 -6.73 -10.37 15.59
C ARG A 154 -6.49 -9.22 16.59
N TRP A 155 -6.25 -8.02 16.07
CA TRP A 155 -6.08 -6.86 16.93
C TRP A 155 -7.39 -6.43 17.57
N VAL A 156 -7.31 -6.14 18.86
CA VAL A 156 -8.33 -5.42 19.62
C VAL A 156 -7.67 -4.11 20.06
N LEU A 157 -8.31 -2.99 19.72
CA LEU A 157 -7.79 -1.63 19.96
C LEU A 157 -8.52 -0.99 21.16
#